data_9f570d86c79ee74ef51dbdeec7f54d2e
#
_entry.id   9f570d86c79ee74ef51dbdeec7f54d2e
#
_cell.length_a   1.000
_cell.length_b   1.000
_cell.length_c   1.000
_cell.angle_alpha   90.00
_cell.angle_beta   90.00
_cell.angle_gamma   90.00
#
_symmetry.space_group_name_H-M   'P 1'
#
loop_
_entity.id
_entity.type
_entity.pdbx_description
1 polymer ?
#
loop_
_entity_poly.entity_id
_entity_poly.type
_entity_poly.pdbx_seq_one_letter_code
_entity_poly.pdbx_strand_id
1 'polypeptide(L)'
;MLVHLSITNIVLIERLLLDVSDGLTVMTGETGAGKSILLDALGLVLGSRANFGLIRTGTDKAHVTASFDLPDSHPVRTALDEAGIDASEMIVLRRQLRSDGKSSAHINDQPVSLTLLRQCGDMLVEIQGQFEGRGLLDTDSHLGLIDRAAGHHDDIHALRAAWSELKQSRDARIQATEDLSRARDPSSF
;
A
#
# COMPACT_ATOMS: atom_id res chain seq x y z
N MET A 1 12.38 -3.94 5.15
CA MET A 1 11.47 -4.57 6.15
C MET A 1 10.88 -3.52 7.09
N LEU A 2 9.82 -3.84 7.86
CA LEU A 2 9.35 -3.01 8.98
C LEU A 2 10.44 -3.01 10.06
N VAL A 3 10.89 -1.83 10.48
CA VAL A 3 11.92 -1.68 11.53
C VAL A 3 11.35 -1.07 12.81
N HIS A 4 10.42 -0.12 12.69
CA HIS A 4 9.81 0.52 13.85
C HIS A 4 8.30 0.64 13.68
N LEU A 5 7.55 0.37 14.75
CA LEU A 5 6.12 0.64 14.84
C LEU A 5 5.84 1.44 16.13
N SER A 6 5.30 2.64 15.97
CA SER A 6 4.90 3.51 17.06
C SER A 6 3.37 3.67 17.07
N ILE A 7 2.76 3.39 18.20
CA ILE A 7 1.31 3.49 18.40
C ILE A 7 1.04 4.42 19.57
N THR A 8 0.13 5.37 19.39
CA THR A 8 -0.27 6.28 20.44
C THR A 8 -1.79 6.44 20.46
N ASN A 9 -2.37 6.31 21.66
CA ASN A 9 -3.79 6.49 21.95
C ASN A 9 -4.72 5.61 21.10
N ILE A 10 -4.37 4.34 20.93
CA ILE A 10 -5.19 3.33 20.26
C ILE A 10 -5.79 2.38 21.31
N VAL A 11 -7.09 2.41 21.47
CA VAL A 11 -7.89 1.58 22.40
C VAL A 11 -7.27 1.53 23.80
N LEU A 12 -6.65 0.42 24.18
CA LEU A 12 -5.98 0.23 25.48
C LEU A 12 -4.54 0.75 25.49
N ILE A 13 -3.95 0.97 24.31
CA ILE A 13 -2.57 1.40 24.17
C ILE A 13 -2.49 2.92 24.29
N GLU A 14 -1.90 3.42 25.35
CA GLU A 14 -1.56 4.83 25.48
C GLU A 14 -0.34 5.17 24.64
N ARG A 15 0.74 4.41 24.82
CA ARG A 15 1.95 4.53 24.01
C ARG A 15 2.68 3.20 23.92
N LEU A 16 3.06 2.82 22.70
CA LEU A 16 3.85 1.63 22.43
C LEU A 16 4.87 1.95 21.35
N LEU A 17 6.11 1.54 21.58
CA LEU A 17 7.19 1.54 20.60
C LEU A 17 7.66 0.10 20.44
N LEU A 18 7.65 -0.38 19.22
CA LEU A 18 8.17 -1.71 18.87
C LEU A 18 9.29 -1.54 17.86
N ASP A 19 10.45 -2.10 18.19
CA ASP A 19 11.55 -2.28 17.27
C ASP A 19 11.50 -3.72 16.77
N VAL A 20 11.51 -3.88 15.46
CA VAL A 20 11.41 -5.18 14.79
C VAL A 20 12.75 -5.47 14.13
N SER A 21 13.31 -6.62 14.43
CA SER A 21 14.56 -7.11 13.83
C SER A 21 14.27 -8.00 12.62
N ASP A 22 15.31 -8.24 11.82
CA ASP A 22 15.25 -9.21 10.71
C ASP A 22 14.86 -10.61 11.20
N GLY A 23 14.14 -11.32 10.33
CA GLY A 23 13.73 -12.69 10.57
C GLY A 23 12.35 -12.81 11.22
N LEU A 24 12.18 -13.81 12.08
CA LEU A 24 10.92 -14.13 12.73
C LEU A 24 10.79 -13.40 14.08
N THR A 25 9.81 -12.52 14.18
CA THR A 25 9.41 -11.90 15.46
C THR A 25 8.13 -12.54 15.97
N VAL A 26 8.12 -13.03 17.20
CA VAL A 26 6.97 -13.68 17.84
C VAL A 26 6.40 -12.76 18.91
N MET A 27 5.12 -12.42 18.79
CA MET A 27 4.38 -11.68 19.81
C MET A 27 3.49 -12.63 20.59
N THR A 28 3.78 -12.78 21.89
CA THR A 28 2.99 -13.60 22.81
C THR A 28 2.24 -12.71 23.79
N GLY A 29 1.14 -13.18 24.32
CA GLY A 29 0.33 -12.45 25.30
C GLY A 29 -0.96 -13.18 25.61
N GLU A 30 -1.56 -12.87 26.75
CA GLU A 30 -2.88 -13.36 27.13
C GLU A 30 -3.93 -13.00 26.09
N THR A 31 -5.01 -13.77 26.04
CA THR A 31 -5.99 -13.80 24.97
C THR A 31 -6.60 -12.43 24.61
N GLY A 32 -6.66 -12.17 23.31
CA GLY A 32 -7.68 -11.39 22.64
C GLY A 32 -7.34 -9.92 22.38
N ALA A 33 -7.11 -9.08 23.35
CA ALA A 33 -7.14 -7.63 23.13
C ALA A 33 -5.85 -7.06 22.50
N GLY A 34 -4.66 -7.42 22.99
CA GLY A 34 -3.40 -6.75 22.57
C GLY A 34 -2.99 -7.05 21.14
N LYS A 35 -3.04 -8.31 20.71
CA LYS A 35 -2.61 -8.73 19.35
C LYS A 35 -3.50 -8.14 18.26
N SER A 36 -4.82 -8.18 18.46
CA SER A 36 -5.78 -7.60 17.50
C SER A 36 -5.61 -6.10 17.37
N ILE A 37 -5.40 -5.39 18.50
CA ILE A 37 -5.17 -3.94 18.48
C ILE A 37 -3.89 -3.59 17.72
N LEU A 38 -2.84 -4.41 17.82
CA LEU A 38 -1.61 -4.21 17.04
C LEU A 38 -1.85 -4.39 15.53
N LEU A 39 -2.61 -5.42 15.14
CA LEU A 39 -2.97 -5.65 13.74
C LEU A 39 -3.87 -4.53 13.20
N ASP A 40 -4.85 -4.07 13.99
CA ASP A 40 -5.71 -2.95 13.64
C ASP A 40 -4.89 -1.65 13.46
N ALA A 41 -3.93 -1.39 14.34
CA ALA A 41 -3.04 -0.24 14.24
C ALA A 41 -2.13 -0.35 13.01
N LEU A 42 -1.58 -1.53 12.74
CA LEU A 42 -0.76 -1.77 11.54
C LEU A 42 -1.62 -1.61 10.28
N GLY A 43 -2.79 -2.22 10.22
CA GLY A 43 -3.73 -2.04 9.11
C GLY A 43 -4.09 -0.57 8.88
N LEU A 44 -4.31 0.19 9.96
CA LEU A 44 -4.62 1.62 9.88
C LEU A 44 -3.49 2.42 9.21
N VAL A 45 -2.23 2.21 9.59
CA VAL A 45 -1.09 2.93 9.01
C VAL A 45 -0.78 2.49 7.59
N LEU A 46 -1.13 1.26 7.22
CA LEU A 46 -1.04 0.73 5.85
C LEU A 46 -2.21 1.16 4.94
N GLY A 47 -3.14 1.99 5.43
CA GLY A 47 -4.17 2.58 4.60
C GLY A 47 -5.55 1.93 4.70
N SER A 48 -5.80 1.08 5.69
CA SER A 48 -7.15 0.58 5.97
C SER A 48 -8.12 1.72 6.29
N ARG A 49 -9.42 1.46 6.12
CA ARG A 49 -10.48 2.41 6.42
C ARG A 49 -10.39 2.88 7.86
N ALA A 50 -10.51 4.19 8.09
CA ALA A 50 -10.49 4.76 9.41
C ALA A 50 -11.65 4.22 10.27
N ASN A 51 -11.30 3.60 11.39
CA ASN A 51 -12.22 3.23 12.44
C ASN A 51 -11.98 4.16 13.64
N PHE A 52 -12.84 5.14 13.83
CA PHE A 52 -12.68 6.13 14.91
C PHE A 52 -12.94 5.53 16.30
N GLY A 53 -13.55 4.33 16.37
CA GLY A 53 -13.66 3.56 17.62
C GLY A 53 -12.32 3.07 18.15
N LEU A 54 -11.25 3.14 17.35
CA LEU A 54 -9.89 2.85 17.79
C LEU A 54 -9.27 3.98 18.63
N ILE A 55 -9.85 5.18 18.65
CA ILE A 55 -9.33 6.28 19.46
C ILE A 55 -9.55 5.95 20.94
N ARG A 56 -8.48 6.01 21.73
CA ARG A 56 -8.53 5.77 23.18
C ARG A 56 -9.51 6.73 23.85
N THR A 57 -10.38 6.20 24.67
CA THR A 57 -11.36 7.00 25.47
C THR A 57 -10.64 8.07 26.27
N GLY A 58 -11.14 9.30 26.18
CA GLY A 58 -10.55 10.46 26.88
C GLY A 58 -9.42 11.15 26.13
N THR A 59 -9.16 10.77 24.86
CA THR A 59 -8.18 11.45 24.02
C THR A 59 -8.82 11.98 22.73
N ASP A 60 -8.27 13.09 22.20
CA ASP A 60 -8.76 13.74 20.98
C ASP A 60 -8.07 13.23 19.71
N LYS A 61 -6.96 12.52 19.86
CA LYS A 61 -6.12 12.09 18.74
C LYS A 61 -5.52 10.71 19.02
N ALA A 62 -5.51 9.91 17.98
CA ALA A 62 -4.73 8.67 17.92
C ALA A 62 -3.82 8.71 16.69
N HIS A 63 -2.62 8.16 16.80
CA HIS A 63 -1.72 8.06 15.64
C HIS A 63 -0.90 6.79 15.68
N VAL A 64 -0.58 6.33 14.47
CA VAL A 64 0.30 5.20 14.23
C VAL A 64 1.35 5.63 13.22
N THR A 65 2.60 5.27 13.49
CA THR A 65 3.74 5.49 12.59
C THR A 65 4.45 4.16 12.38
N ALA A 66 4.74 3.81 11.14
CA ALA A 66 5.50 2.63 10.76
C ALA A 66 6.68 3.06 9.88
N SER A 67 7.88 2.60 10.21
CA SER A 67 9.11 2.90 9.48
C SER A 67 9.64 1.64 8.81
N PHE A 68 10.01 1.75 7.55
CA PHE A 68 10.47 0.65 6.71
C PHE A 68 11.86 0.94 6.16
N ASP A 69 12.77 0.00 6.37
CA ASP A 69 14.05 -0.04 5.68
C ASP A 69 13.93 -0.99 4.49
N LEU A 70 14.20 -0.49 3.28
CA LEU A 70 13.97 -1.18 2.03
C LEU A 70 15.15 -1.01 1.08
N PRO A 71 15.46 -2.03 0.26
CA PRO A 71 16.47 -1.90 -0.79
C PRO A 71 16.04 -0.86 -1.83
N ASP A 72 17.01 -0.28 -2.53
CA ASP A 72 16.77 0.74 -3.56
C ASP A 72 15.89 0.23 -4.71
N SER A 73 15.94 -1.06 -5.00
CA SER A 73 15.14 -1.72 -6.04
C SER A 73 13.68 -1.98 -5.64
N HIS A 74 13.25 -1.60 -4.43
CA HIS A 74 11.89 -1.93 -3.98
C HIS A 74 10.83 -1.12 -4.76
N PRO A 75 9.75 -1.76 -5.28
CA PRO A 75 8.76 -1.11 -6.14
C PRO A 75 8.09 0.12 -5.54
N VAL A 76 7.97 0.18 -4.20
CA VAL A 76 7.38 1.32 -3.51
C VAL A 76 8.18 2.61 -3.74
N ARG A 77 9.49 2.54 -3.92
CA ARG A 77 10.33 3.72 -4.18
C ARG A 77 9.97 4.37 -5.52
N THR A 78 9.79 3.56 -6.56
CA THR A 78 9.32 4.06 -7.87
C THR A 78 7.94 4.72 -7.76
N ALA A 79 7.00 4.10 -7.03
CA ALA A 79 5.67 4.66 -6.84
C ALA A 79 5.68 5.99 -6.06
N LEU A 80 6.61 6.15 -5.13
CA LEU A 80 6.80 7.40 -4.37
C LEU A 80 7.48 8.49 -5.22
N ASP A 81 8.48 8.13 -6.00
CA ASP A 81 9.12 9.04 -6.95
C ASP A 81 8.14 9.60 -7.98
N GLU A 82 7.28 8.74 -8.55
CA GLU A 82 6.20 9.15 -9.46
C GLU A 82 5.21 10.11 -8.80
N ALA A 83 5.02 9.98 -7.48
CA ALA A 83 4.19 10.89 -6.68
C ALA A 83 4.93 12.15 -6.22
N GLY A 84 6.23 12.31 -6.55
CA GLY A 84 7.06 13.44 -6.12
C GLY A 84 7.45 13.40 -4.64
N ILE A 85 7.48 12.21 -4.03
CA ILE A 85 7.84 12.01 -2.62
C ILE A 85 9.25 11.42 -2.57
N ASP A 86 10.16 12.10 -1.88
CA ASP A 86 11.52 11.59 -1.67
C ASP A 86 11.48 10.28 -0.86
N ALA A 87 12.05 9.25 -1.46
CA ALA A 87 12.12 7.90 -0.92
C ALA A 87 13.57 7.38 -0.84
N SER A 88 14.57 8.27 -0.84
CA SER A 88 16.01 7.93 -0.84
C SER A 88 16.46 7.26 0.46
N GLU A 89 15.79 7.55 1.56
CA GLU A 89 16.09 6.99 2.87
C GLU A 89 15.02 5.99 3.33
N MET A 90 14.83 5.91 4.64
CA MET A 90 13.79 5.13 5.29
C MET A 90 12.40 5.66 4.90
N ILE A 91 11.48 4.77 4.59
CA ILE A 91 10.11 5.14 4.29
C ILE A 91 9.28 5.12 5.58
N VAL A 92 8.70 6.26 5.91
CA VAL A 92 7.90 6.45 7.12
C VAL A 92 6.45 6.71 6.75
N LEU A 93 5.57 5.78 7.07
CA LEU A 93 4.13 5.95 6.95
C LEU A 93 3.57 6.46 8.28
N ARG A 94 2.67 7.44 8.22
CA ARG A 94 1.98 7.97 9.40
C ARG A 94 0.48 8.12 9.13
N ARG A 95 -0.32 7.60 10.06
CA ARG A 95 -1.77 7.75 10.05
C ARG A 95 -2.24 8.38 11.34
N GLN A 96 -3.06 9.40 11.26
CA GLN A 96 -3.67 10.04 12.42
C GLN A 96 -5.19 10.02 12.31
N LEU A 97 -5.87 9.72 13.41
CA LEU A 97 -7.30 9.87 13.61
C LEU A 97 -7.56 10.96 14.63
N ARG A 98 -8.68 11.67 14.46
CA ARG A 98 -9.17 12.68 15.39
C ARG A 98 -10.61 12.38 15.80
N SER A 99 -10.95 12.72 17.04
CA SER A 99 -12.30 12.52 17.59
C SER A 99 -13.39 13.29 16.83
N ASP A 100 -13.02 14.35 16.08
CA ASP A 100 -13.91 15.11 15.20
C ASP A 100 -14.25 14.39 13.87
N GLY A 101 -13.87 13.13 13.72
CA GLY A 101 -14.11 12.33 12.51
C GLY A 101 -13.15 12.57 11.36
N LYS A 102 -12.11 13.39 11.54
CA LYS A 102 -11.09 13.66 10.54
C LYS A 102 -9.94 12.67 10.65
N SER A 103 -9.33 12.37 9.50
CA SER A 103 -8.11 11.57 9.47
C SER A 103 -7.12 12.14 8.47
N SER A 104 -5.84 11.98 8.74
CA SER A 104 -4.75 12.38 7.84
C SER A 104 -3.76 11.24 7.64
N ALA A 105 -3.16 11.21 6.46
CA ALA A 105 -2.13 10.26 6.05
C ALA A 105 -0.90 11.02 5.57
N HIS A 106 0.27 10.55 5.92
CA HIS A 106 1.55 11.12 5.51
C HIS A 106 2.53 10.00 5.14
N ILE A 107 3.38 10.28 4.18
CA ILE A 107 4.56 9.49 3.84
C ILE A 107 5.75 10.44 3.83
N ASN A 108 6.81 10.13 4.59
CA ASN A 108 8.00 10.97 4.77
C ASN A 108 7.64 12.44 5.04
N ASP A 109 6.75 12.65 6.03
CA ASP A 109 6.21 13.96 6.45
C ASP A 109 5.38 14.73 5.40
N GLN A 110 5.23 14.22 4.18
CA GLN A 110 4.36 14.80 3.16
C GLN A 110 2.92 14.27 3.29
N PRO A 111 1.90 15.14 3.27
CA PRO A 111 0.51 14.71 3.28
C PRO A 111 0.16 13.99 1.98
N VAL A 112 -0.48 12.82 2.10
CA VAL A 112 -0.84 11.98 0.94
C VAL A 112 -2.31 11.61 0.94
N SER A 113 -2.82 11.20 -0.23
CA SER A 113 -4.13 10.60 -0.33
C SER A 113 -4.15 9.22 0.34
N LEU A 114 -5.33 8.81 0.84
CA LEU A 114 -5.49 7.47 1.39
C LEU A 114 -5.26 6.37 0.34
N THR A 115 -5.56 6.67 -0.92
CA THR A 115 -5.32 5.75 -2.05
C THR A 115 -3.83 5.47 -2.22
N LEU A 116 -2.99 6.51 -2.25
CA LEU A 116 -1.53 6.34 -2.35
C LEU A 116 -0.96 5.62 -1.12
N LEU A 117 -1.40 6.01 0.10
CA LEU A 117 -0.97 5.33 1.31
C LEU A 117 -1.28 3.83 1.26
N ARG A 118 -2.48 3.46 0.78
CA ARG A 118 -2.90 2.07 0.65
C ARG A 118 -2.10 1.33 -0.41
N GLN A 119 -1.87 1.93 -1.58
CA GLN A 119 -1.02 1.33 -2.62
C GLN A 119 0.39 1.02 -2.09
N CYS A 120 1.00 1.96 -1.38
CA CYS A 120 2.29 1.73 -0.73
C CYS A 120 2.19 0.65 0.35
N GLY A 121 1.16 0.67 1.18
CA GLY A 121 0.93 -0.32 2.24
C GLY A 121 0.82 -1.75 1.70
N ASP A 122 0.08 -1.94 0.63
CA ASP A 122 -0.11 -3.24 -0.04
C ASP A 122 1.21 -3.80 -0.64
N MET A 123 2.15 -2.91 -1.00
CA MET A 123 3.50 -3.32 -1.46
C MET A 123 4.47 -3.63 -0.31
N LEU A 124 4.23 -3.08 0.88
CA LEU A 124 5.14 -3.13 2.03
C LEU A 124 4.89 -4.32 2.95
N VAL A 125 3.61 -4.62 3.23
CA VAL A 125 3.22 -5.62 4.23
C VAL A 125 1.99 -6.38 3.77
N GLU A 126 2.04 -7.68 3.89
CA GLU A 126 0.86 -8.54 3.76
C GLU A 126 0.40 -8.97 5.16
N ILE A 127 -0.84 -8.63 5.53
CA ILE A 127 -1.44 -9.04 6.79
C ILE A 127 -2.30 -10.28 6.55
N GLN A 128 -1.89 -11.41 7.13
CA GLN A 128 -2.65 -12.66 7.12
C GLN A 128 -3.45 -12.76 8.43
N GLY A 129 -4.70 -12.30 8.43
CA GLY A 129 -5.59 -12.33 9.59
C GLY A 129 -6.63 -13.45 9.51
N GLN A 130 -7.27 -13.75 10.64
CA GLN A 130 -8.38 -14.74 10.67
C GLN A 130 -9.57 -14.36 9.78
N PHE A 131 -9.71 -13.09 9.40
CA PHE A 131 -10.84 -12.55 8.63
C PHE A 131 -10.45 -11.86 7.33
N GLU A 132 -9.16 -11.72 7.02
CA GLU A 132 -8.67 -10.90 5.90
C GLU A 132 -7.78 -11.66 4.92
N GLY A 133 -7.92 -12.96 4.81
CA GLY A 133 -7.23 -13.78 3.81
C GLY A 133 -7.60 -13.43 2.35
N ARG A 134 -7.76 -12.15 2.03
CA ARG A 134 -8.14 -11.68 0.69
C ARG A 134 -7.03 -11.90 -0.32
N GLY A 135 -5.76 -11.77 0.08
CA GLY A 135 -4.64 -11.95 -0.85
C GLY A 135 -4.53 -13.37 -1.41
N LEU A 136 -4.73 -14.40 -0.56
CA LEU A 136 -4.71 -15.81 -1.00
C LEU A 136 -6.06 -16.29 -1.54
N LEU A 137 -7.17 -15.60 -1.25
CA LEU A 137 -8.49 -15.92 -1.80
C LEU A 137 -8.73 -15.21 -3.15
N ASP A 138 -7.96 -14.17 -3.44
CA ASP A 138 -7.98 -13.51 -4.73
C ASP A 138 -7.12 -14.27 -5.74
N THR A 139 -7.78 -15.01 -6.61
CA THR A 139 -7.13 -15.80 -7.65
C THR A 139 -6.26 -14.97 -8.59
N ASP A 140 -6.56 -13.68 -8.77
CA ASP A 140 -5.80 -12.78 -9.63
C ASP A 140 -4.42 -12.44 -9.03
N SER A 141 -4.27 -12.56 -7.71
CA SER A 141 -3.00 -12.36 -7.01
C SER A 141 -2.05 -13.58 -7.06
N HIS A 142 -2.57 -14.79 -7.32
CA HIS A 142 -1.80 -16.04 -7.24
C HIS A 142 -0.65 -16.07 -8.24
N LEU A 143 -0.88 -15.62 -9.47
CA LEU A 143 0.16 -15.60 -10.49
C LEU A 143 1.34 -14.72 -10.07
N GLY A 144 1.06 -13.52 -9.54
CA GLY A 144 2.08 -12.62 -9.04
C GLY A 144 2.86 -13.13 -7.83
N LEU A 145 2.24 -13.98 -6.99
CA LEU A 145 2.92 -14.65 -5.88
C LEU A 145 3.88 -15.71 -6.39
N ILE A 146 3.43 -16.53 -7.34
CA ILE A 146 4.26 -17.59 -7.97
C ILE A 146 5.45 -16.96 -8.70
N ASP A 147 5.22 -15.94 -9.49
CA ASP A 147 6.24 -15.23 -10.25
C ASP A 147 7.32 -14.62 -9.34
N ARG A 148 6.91 -14.02 -8.21
CA ARG A 148 7.86 -13.52 -7.21
C ARG A 148 8.66 -14.63 -6.54
N ALA A 149 8.01 -15.73 -6.19
CA ALA A 149 8.67 -16.87 -5.57
C ALA A 149 9.66 -17.56 -6.53
N ALA A 150 9.37 -17.54 -7.84
CA ALA A 150 10.21 -18.08 -8.89
C ALA A 150 11.34 -17.13 -9.33
N GLY A 151 11.34 -15.87 -8.87
CA GLY A 151 12.38 -14.90 -9.23
C GLY A 151 12.27 -14.32 -10.65
N HIS A 152 11.08 -14.39 -11.28
CA HIS A 152 10.84 -13.95 -12.67
C HIS A 152 10.64 -12.42 -12.82
N HIS A 153 11.26 -11.61 -11.98
CA HIS A 153 11.05 -10.15 -11.99
C HIS A 153 11.41 -9.50 -13.34
N ASP A 154 12.55 -9.88 -13.91
CA ASP A 154 13.03 -9.30 -15.17
C ASP A 154 12.15 -9.71 -16.35
N ASP A 155 11.73 -10.98 -16.40
CA ASP A 155 10.85 -11.51 -17.44
C ASP A 155 9.49 -10.82 -17.43
N ILE A 156 8.93 -10.58 -16.24
CA ILE A 156 7.64 -9.89 -16.07
C ILE A 156 7.77 -8.43 -16.53
N HIS A 157 8.88 -7.77 -16.20
CA HIS A 157 9.12 -6.39 -16.61
C HIS A 157 9.23 -6.28 -18.14
N ALA A 158 9.99 -7.17 -18.77
CA ALA A 158 10.11 -7.26 -20.23
C ALA A 158 8.77 -7.55 -20.91
N LEU A 159 7.98 -8.49 -20.37
CA LEU A 159 6.65 -8.84 -20.88
C LEU A 159 5.67 -7.65 -20.78
N ARG A 160 5.67 -6.93 -19.66
CA ARG A 160 4.81 -5.74 -19.47
C ARG A 160 5.17 -4.64 -20.47
N ALA A 161 6.46 -4.40 -20.70
CA ALA A 161 6.92 -3.42 -21.69
C ALA A 161 6.45 -3.80 -23.10
N ALA A 162 6.69 -5.04 -23.52
CA ALA A 162 6.26 -5.55 -24.83
C ALA A 162 4.72 -5.52 -25.00
N TRP A 163 3.99 -5.85 -23.96
CA TRP A 163 2.52 -5.77 -23.96
C TRP A 163 2.01 -4.33 -24.11
N SER A 164 2.64 -3.38 -23.42
CA SER A 164 2.30 -1.96 -23.53
C SER A 164 2.52 -1.44 -24.94
N GLU A 165 3.66 -1.78 -25.55
CA GLU A 165 4.00 -1.41 -26.93
C GLU A 165 3.01 -2.01 -27.94
N LEU A 166 2.69 -3.29 -27.78
CA LEU A 166 1.70 -3.96 -28.62
C LEU A 166 0.33 -3.30 -28.51
N LYS A 167 -0.11 -2.96 -27.29
CA LYS A 167 -1.39 -2.28 -27.06
C LYS A 167 -1.41 -0.92 -27.73
N GLN A 168 -0.38 -0.09 -27.56
CA GLN A 168 -0.28 1.21 -28.22
C GLN A 168 -0.32 1.10 -29.76
N SER A 169 0.41 0.14 -30.32
CA SER A 169 0.42 -0.10 -31.77
C SER A 169 -0.94 -0.54 -32.30
N ARG A 170 -1.67 -1.38 -31.54
CA ARG A 170 -3.04 -1.80 -31.89
C ARG A 170 -4.02 -0.64 -31.84
N ASP A 171 -3.96 0.18 -30.80
CA ASP A 171 -4.84 1.34 -30.63
C ASP A 171 -4.58 2.38 -31.74
N ALA A 172 -3.29 2.66 -32.05
CA ALA A 172 -2.93 3.54 -33.17
C ALA A 172 -3.43 3.02 -34.52
N ARG A 173 -3.35 1.71 -34.77
CA ARG A 173 -3.88 1.10 -35.99
C ARG A 173 -5.41 1.24 -36.09
N ILE A 174 -6.11 1.00 -34.99
CA ILE A 174 -7.60 1.15 -34.94
C ILE A 174 -7.94 2.59 -35.27
N GLN A 175 -7.31 3.57 -34.61
CA GLN A 175 -7.54 4.98 -34.83
C GLN A 175 -7.27 5.38 -36.31
N ALA A 176 -6.14 4.97 -36.87
CA ALA A 176 -5.81 5.24 -38.27
C ALA A 176 -6.85 4.63 -39.25
N THR A 177 -7.37 3.43 -38.92
CA THR A 177 -8.40 2.78 -39.76
C THR A 177 -9.72 3.54 -39.68
N GLU A 178 -10.11 4.02 -38.51
CA GLU A 178 -11.32 4.84 -38.32
C GLU A 178 -11.20 6.18 -39.04
N ASP A 179 -10.06 6.86 -38.96
CA ASP A 179 -9.78 8.12 -39.64
C ASP A 179 -9.82 7.96 -41.15
N LEU A 180 -9.27 6.87 -41.68
CA LEU A 180 -9.36 6.53 -43.11
C LEU A 180 -10.79 6.24 -43.54
N SER A 181 -11.59 5.58 -42.72
CA SER A 181 -13.00 5.32 -43.02
C SER A 181 -13.82 6.59 -43.06
N ARG A 182 -13.60 7.51 -42.11
CA ARG A 182 -14.24 8.85 -42.09
C ARG A 182 -13.85 9.69 -43.30
N ALA A 183 -12.57 9.66 -43.70
CA ALA A 183 -12.08 10.40 -44.86
C ALA A 183 -12.61 9.86 -46.19
N ARG A 184 -13.07 8.60 -46.25
CA ARG A 184 -13.68 7.97 -47.45
C ARG A 184 -15.18 8.12 -47.55
N ASP A 185 -15.85 8.58 -46.51
CA ASP A 185 -17.30 8.80 -46.53
C ASP A 185 -17.60 10.18 -47.12
N PRO A 186 -18.15 10.25 -48.36
CA PRO A 186 -18.42 11.52 -49.05
C PRO A 186 -19.61 12.27 -48.45
N SER A 187 -20.31 11.72 -47.45
CA SER A 187 -21.51 12.34 -46.84
C SER A 187 -21.18 13.19 -45.61
N SER A 188 -19.93 13.46 -45.30
CA SER A 188 -19.50 14.30 -44.16
C SER A 188 -19.22 15.76 -44.51
N PHE A 189 -19.83 16.30 -45.61
CA PHE A 189 -19.90 17.72 -45.92
C PHE A 189 -21.32 18.24 -45.95
#